data_3d8baee7d03f563e8c772eb776fa46c1
#
_entry.id   3d8baee7d03f563e8c772eb776fa46c1
#
_cell.length_a   1.000
_cell.length_b   1.000
_cell.length_c   1.000
_cell.angle_alpha   90.00
_cell.angle_beta   90.00
_cell.angle_gamma   90.00
#
_symmetry.space_group_name_H-M   'P 1'
#
loop_
_entity.id
_entity.type
_entity.pdbx_description
1 polymer ?
#
loop_
_entity_poly.entity_id
_entity_poly.type
_entity_poly.pdbx_seq_one_letter_code
_entity_poly.pdbx_strand_id
1 'polypeptide(L)'
;MKKMMLTVAVAFMTAVSVNAQCQDLKNELSLSYGLGSISQFGDGLGEGLASIFTDTEYDDGFILGPISAEYFRHLNNPRLAIGGIVSYSKWDSDILMKRGNHEKVGERNRNYFSVMPAVKWYWTNNNSFGLYSKAAVGAAFLSSTEKDYATGKSKDDSGTYFMFHVSLLGAEFGHQFRGFAELGFGEQGFLMAGLRYKF
;
A
#
# COMPACT_ATOMS: atom_id res chain seq x y z
N MET A 1 -12.95 15.65 6.38
CA MET A 1 -12.29 14.38 6.09
C MET A 1 -13.15 13.16 6.50
N LYS A 2 -13.60 13.00 7.77
CA LYS A 2 -14.43 11.83 8.19
C LYS A 2 -15.72 11.63 7.37
N LYS A 3 -16.43 12.72 6.99
CA LYS A 3 -17.66 12.64 6.17
C LYS A 3 -17.38 12.18 4.73
N MET A 4 -16.25 12.55 4.14
CA MET A 4 -15.85 12.15 2.79
C MET A 4 -15.47 10.67 2.73
N MET A 5 -14.78 10.14 3.74
CA MET A 5 -14.50 8.70 3.85
C MET A 5 -15.77 7.87 4.00
N LEU A 6 -16.75 8.35 4.79
CA LEU A 6 -18.02 7.67 4.94
C LEU A 6 -18.82 7.65 3.63
N THR A 7 -18.81 8.74 2.87
CA THR A 7 -19.51 8.84 1.57
C THR A 7 -18.88 7.90 0.53
N VAL A 8 -17.56 7.78 0.51
CA VAL A 8 -16.84 6.84 -0.36
C VAL A 8 -17.14 5.40 0.03
N ALA A 9 -17.15 5.08 1.35
CA ALA A 9 -17.50 3.74 1.83
C ALA A 9 -18.95 3.37 1.51
N VAL A 10 -19.91 4.30 1.64
CA VAL A 10 -21.32 4.06 1.29
C VAL A 10 -21.51 3.93 -0.23
N ALA A 11 -20.84 4.76 -1.03
CA ALA A 11 -20.86 4.62 -2.49
C ALA A 11 -20.27 3.28 -2.96
N PHE A 12 -19.27 2.78 -2.24
CA PHE A 12 -18.65 1.48 -2.46
C PHE A 12 -19.62 0.32 -2.14
N MET A 13 -20.36 0.41 -1.02
CA MET A 13 -21.37 -0.60 -0.63
C MET A 13 -22.57 -0.62 -1.57
N THR A 14 -22.99 0.52 -2.12
CA THR A 14 -24.11 0.58 -3.07
C THR A 14 -23.75 0.07 -4.46
N ALA A 15 -22.51 0.21 -4.90
CA ALA A 15 -22.02 -0.36 -6.16
C ALA A 15 -21.97 -1.91 -6.14
N VAL A 16 -21.87 -2.52 -4.95
CA VAL A 16 -21.77 -3.97 -4.75
C VAL A 16 -23.13 -4.68 -4.78
N SER A 17 -24.24 -3.96 -4.61
CA SER A 17 -25.58 -4.58 -4.49
C SER A 17 -26.30 -4.87 -5.80
N VAL A 18 -25.70 -4.63 -6.97
CA VAL A 18 -26.34 -4.84 -8.26
C VAL A 18 -25.71 -6.05 -8.97
N ASN A 19 -26.46 -7.15 -8.99
CA ASN A 19 -26.34 -8.37 -9.80
C ASN A 19 -25.89 -9.64 -9.10
N ALA A 20 -26.78 -10.22 -8.31
CA ALA A 20 -26.74 -11.63 -7.90
C ALA A 20 -27.47 -12.51 -8.94
N GLN A 21 -27.03 -12.54 -10.19
CA GLN A 21 -27.42 -13.58 -11.14
C GLN A 21 -26.16 -14.28 -11.64
N CYS A 22 -26.21 -15.61 -11.74
CA CYS A 22 -25.13 -16.50 -12.19
C CYS A 22 -24.45 -15.98 -13.46
N GLN A 23 -23.49 -15.09 -13.31
CA GLN A 23 -22.63 -14.62 -14.39
C GLN A 23 -21.19 -15.01 -14.06
N ASP A 24 -20.43 -15.33 -15.09
CA ASP A 24 -18.98 -15.45 -15.00
C ASP A 24 -18.42 -14.24 -14.23
N LEU A 25 -17.95 -14.47 -13.02
CA LEU A 25 -17.42 -13.41 -12.14
C LEU A 25 -16.15 -12.84 -12.77
N LYS A 26 -16.32 -11.82 -13.60
CA LYS A 26 -15.22 -11.24 -14.41
C LYS A 26 -14.51 -10.08 -13.74
N ASN A 27 -15.11 -9.50 -12.72
CA ASN A 27 -14.55 -8.35 -12.03
C ASN A 27 -14.20 -8.73 -10.59
N GLU A 28 -13.15 -8.16 -10.10
CA GLU A 28 -12.73 -8.31 -8.71
C GLU A 28 -12.28 -6.96 -8.14
N LEU A 29 -12.69 -6.71 -6.91
CA LEU A 29 -12.37 -5.54 -6.13
C LEU A 29 -11.79 -6.00 -4.80
N SER A 30 -10.63 -5.48 -4.41
CA SER A 30 -9.94 -5.91 -3.20
C SER A 30 -9.53 -4.73 -2.34
N LEU A 31 -9.47 -4.97 -1.04
CA LEU A 31 -8.86 -4.09 -0.06
C LEU A 31 -7.87 -4.90 0.76
N SER A 32 -6.66 -4.40 0.93
CA SER A 32 -5.58 -5.10 1.64
C SER A 32 -4.77 -4.17 2.52
N TYR A 33 -4.10 -4.79 3.48
CA TYR A 33 -3.08 -4.20 4.31
C TYR A 33 -1.78 -4.98 4.11
N GLY A 34 -0.68 -4.25 3.90
CA GLY A 34 0.64 -4.81 3.70
C GLY A 34 1.60 -4.46 4.83
N LEU A 35 2.67 -5.23 4.92
CA LEU A 35 3.77 -5.01 5.85
C LEU A 35 5.07 -4.82 5.05
N GLY A 36 5.82 -3.76 5.39
CA GLY A 36 7.15 -3.50 4.85
C GLY A 36 7.14 -3.15 3.35
N SER A 37 6.67 -1.96 2.96
CA SER A 37 6.79 -1.49 1.58
C SER A 37 8.24 -1.10 1.25
N ILE A 38 8.55 -1.07 -0.05
CA ILE A 38 9.89 -0.67 -0.52
C ILE A 38 10.18 0.81 -0.21
N SER A 39 9.16 1.67 -0.21
CA SER A 39 9.27 3.07 0.21
C SER A 39 9.67 3.17 1.68
N GLN A 40 9.00 2.44 2.56
CA GLN A 40 9.30 2.40 4.00
C GLN A 40 10.70 1.82 4.26
N PHE A 41 11.07 0.76 3.56
CA PHE A 41 12.41 0.18 3.69
C PHE A 41 13.51 1.12 3.19
N GLY A 42 13.27 1.82 2.09
CA GLY A 42 14.17 2.86 1.56
C GLY A 42 14.36 4.02 2.55
N ASP A 43 13.29 4.46 3.21
CA ASP A 43 13.34 5.50 4.23
C ASP A 43 14.14 5.05 5.45
N GLY A 44 13.89 3.87 5.99
CA GLY A 44 14.63 3.35 7.14
C GLY A 44 16.13 3.18 6.86
N LEU A 45 16.52 2.73 5.66
CA LEU A 45 17.92 2.70 5.26
C LEU A 45 18.50 4.10 5.12
N GLY A 46 17.76 5.05 4.53
CA GLY A 46 18.20 6.44 4.36
C GLY A 46 18.42 7.13 5.72
N GLU A 47 17.51 6.96 6.66
CA GLU A 47 17.59 7.51 8.02
C GLU A 47 18.73 6.86 8.82
N GLY A 48 18.88 5.52 8.70
CA GLY A 48 19.99 4.80 9.31
C GLY A 48 21.36 5.25 8.82
N LEU A 49 21.52 5.49 7.51
CA LEU A 49 22.75 6.03 6.95
C LEU A 49 22.98 7.49 7.38
N ALA A 50 21.94 8.33 7.35
CA ALA A 50 22.04 9.71 7.80
C ALA A 50 22.49 9.80 9.26
N SER A 51 22.00 8.93 10.14
CA SER A 51 22.38 8.88 11.55
C SER A 51 23.84 8.55 11.78
N ILE A 52 24.54 7.89 10.84
CA ILE A 52 25.98 7.60 10.94
C ILE A 52 26.81 8.87 10.69
N PHE A 53 26.34 9.78 9.82
CA PHE A 53 27.07 10.97 9.40
C PHE A 53 26.63 12.25 10.12
N THR A 54 25.56 12.21 10.92
CA THR A 54 25.03 13.35 11.66
C THR A 54 24.97 13.07 13.15
N ASP A 55 24.94 14.13 13.97
CA ASP A 55 24.71 14.03 15.42
C ASP A 55 23.22 13.81 15.77
N THR A 56 22.41 13.41 14.79
CA THR A 56 20.97 13.14 14.96
C THR A 56 20.69 11.64 14.86
N GLU A 57 19.74 11.18 15.64
CA GLU A 57 19.19 9.82 15.63
C GLU A 57 17.71 9.92 15.26
N TYR A 58 17.23 8.97 14.47
CA TYR A 58 15.83 8.89 14.08
C TYR A 58 15.21 7.74 14.87
N ASP A 59 14.15 8.05 15.58
CA ASP A 59 13.35 7.05 16.28
C ASP A 59 12.08 6.81 15.48
N ASP A 60 11.78 5.54 15.21
CA ASP A 60 10.60 5.14 14.46
C ASP A 60 9.35 5.43 15.31
N GLY A 61 8.59 6.40 14.88
CA GLY A 61 7.30 6.76 15.45
C GLY A 61 6.19 5.82 14.94
N PHE A 62 5.12 6.40 14.41
CA PHE A 62 3.99 5.64 13.89
C PHE A 62 4.21 5.24 12.42
N ILE A 63 4.24 3.94 12.17
CA ILE A 63 4.31 3.37 10.82
C ILE A 63 2.95 2.77 10.46
N LEU A 64 2.28 3.35 9.46
CA LEU A 64 1.13 2.73 8.83
C LEU A 64 1.61 2.00 7.58
N GLY A 65 1.52 0.67 7.59
CA GLY A 65 1.80 -0.15 6.41
C GLY A 65 0.88 0.21 5.24
N PRO A 66 1.23 -0.17 4.01
CA PRO A 66 0.44 0.19 2.85
C PRO A 66 -0.97 -0.39 2.94
N ILE A 67 -1.96 0.50 2.84
CA ILE A 67 -3.36 0.15 2.61
C ILE A 67 -3.58 0.27 1.11
N SER A 68 -4.03 -0.82 0.47
CA SER A 68 -4.22 -0.86 -0.97
C SER A 68 -5.64 -1.22 -1.36
N ALA A 69 -6.15 -0.53 -2.37
CA ALA A 69 -7.37 -0.90 -3.07
C ALA A 69 -7.00 -1.35 -4.49
N GLU A 70 -7.58 -2.45 -4.94
CA GLU A 70 -7.29 -3.05 -6.24
C GLU A 70 -8.58 -3.33 -7.00
N TYR A 71 -8.56 -3.07 -8.29
CA TYR A 71 -9.58 -3.52 -9.21
C TYR A 71 -8.95 -4.31 -10.34
N PHE A 72 -9.49 -5.51 -10.63
CA PHE A 72 -9.07 -6.34 -11.75
C PHE A 72 -10.27 -6.83 -12.54
N ARG A 73 -10.07 -6.97 -13.85
CA ARG A 73 -11.02 -7.57 -14.77
C ARG A 73 -10.38 -8.76 -15.47
N HIS A 74 -11.01 -9.92 -15.33
CA HIS A 74 -10.63 -11.13 -16.05
C HIS A 74 -10.88 -10.98 -17.54
N LEU A 75 -9.90 -11.36 -18.32
CA LEU A 75 -10.02 -11.38 -19.79
C LEU A 75 -10.73 -12.66 -20.25
N ASN A 76 -10.84 -12.82 -21.56
CA ASN A 76 -11.39 -14.08 -22.15
C ASN A 76 -10.57 -15.31 -21.74
N ASN A 77 -9.28 -15.13 -21.43
CA ASN A 77 -8.49 -16.16 -20.75
C ASN A 77 -8.76 -16.07 -19.23
N PRO A 78 -9.39 -17.10 -18.62
CA PRO A 78 -9.75 -17.07 -17.19
C PRO A 78 -8.56 -17.04 -16.25
N ARG A 79 -7.35 -17.25 -16.77
CA ARG A 79 -6.09 -17.16 -16.00
C ARG A 79 -5.51 -15.76 -15.97
N LEU A 80 -5.97 -14.86 -16.81
CA LEU A 80 -5.39 -13.52 -16.97
C LEU A 80 -6.39 -12.45 -16.56
N ALA A 81 -6.00 -11.60 -15.62
CA ALA A 81 -6.74 -10.40 -15.25
C ALA A 81 -5.83 -9.18 -15.36
N ILE A 82 -6.41 -8.07 -15.82
CA ILE A 82 -5.75 -6.76 -15.90
C ILE A 82 -6.50 -5.76 -15.04
N GLY A 83 -5.77 -4.81 -14.47
CA GLY A 83 -6.40 -3.86 -13.56
C GLY A 83 -5.49 -2.76 -13.09
N GLY A 84 -5.79 -2.24 -11.93
CA GLY A 84 -5.03 -1.19 -11.29
C GLY A 84 -5.04 -1.30 -9.77
N ILE A 85 -4.03 -0.73 -9.18
CA ILE A 85 -3.77 -0.70 -7.75
C ILE A 85 -3.57 0.74 -7.33
N VAL A 86 -4.23 1.13 -6.24
CA VAL A 86 -3.98 2.38 -5.53
C VAL A 86 -3.54 2.02 -4.12
N SER A 87 -2.42 2.58 -3.67
CA SER A 87 -1.88 2.29 -2.36
C SER A 87 -1.55 3.59 -1.61
N TYR A 88 -1.70 3.55 -0.30
CA TYR A 88 -1.34 4.64 0.61
C TYR A 88 -0.59 4.09 1.81
N SER A 89 0.55 4.71 2.12
CA SER A 89 1.32 4.42 3.32
C SER A 89 1.79 5.71 4.00
N LYS A 90 2.04 5.63 5.30
CA LYS A 90 2.49 6.76 6.11
C LYS A 90 3.63 6.33 7.00
N TRP A 91 4.64 7.20 7.08
CA TRP A 91 5.78 7.04 7.98
C TRP A 91 5.99 8.33 8.76
N ASP A 92 5.91 8.23 10.07
CA ASP A 92 6.25 9.31 11.00
C ASP A 92 7.53 8.91 11.74
N SER A 93 8.54 9.76 11.77
CA SER A 93 9.76 9.58 12.56
C SER A 93 10.08 10.81 13.40
N ASP A 94 10.57 10.56 14.60
CA ASP A 94 11.05 11.58 15.53
C ASP A 94 12.55 11.79 15.33
N ILE A 95 12.98 13.05 15.29
CA ILE A 95 14.38 13.42 15.17
C ILE A 95 14.90 13.73 16.59
N LEU A 96 15.83 12.89 17.06
CA LEU A 96 16.45 13.00 18.39
C LEU A 96 17.90 13.50 18.28
N MET A 97 18.37 14.26 19.26
CA MET A 97 19.77 14.67 19.35
C MET A 97 20.59 13.60 20.07
N LYS A 98 21.66 13.08 19.46
CA LYS A 98 22.56 12.07 20.06
C LYS A 98 23.33 12.59 21.28
N ARG A 99 23.68 13.87 21.30
CA ARG A 99 24.38 14.51 22.40
C ARG A 99 23.40 15.09 23.42
N GLY A 100 23.26 14.44 24.58
CA GLY A 100 22.38 14.89 25.66
C GLY A 100 21.37 13.82 26.06
N ASN A 101 20.20 14.25 26.54
CA ASN A 101 19.14 13.38 27.06
C ASN A 101 18.21 12.76 25.98
N HIS A 102 18.65 12.58 24.74
CA HIS A 102 17.81 12.15 23.62
C HIS A 102 16.59 13.08 23.46
N GLU A 103 16.82 14.37 23.52
CA GLU A 103 15.76 15.37 23.43
C GLU A 103 15.23 15.42 21.99
N LYS A 104 13.90 15.42 21.84
CA LYS A 104 13.22 15.51 20.56
C LYS A 104 13.41 16.92 19.98
N VAL A 105 14.16 17.00 18.88
CA VAL A 105 14.50 18.25 18.20
C VAL A 105 13.67 18.49 16.95
N GLY A 106 12.93 17.49 16.48
CA GLY A 106 12.08 17.64 15.31
C GLY A 106 11.19 16.44 15.06
N GLU A 107 10.34 16.58 14.04
CA GLU A 107 9.45 15.54 13.53
C GLU A 107 9.52 15.51 12.01
N ARG A 108 9.48 14.30 11.44
CA ARG A 108 9.37 14.10 10.01
C ARG A 108 8.18 13.22 9.70
N ASN A 109 7.28 13.72 8.86
CA ASN A 109 6.09 13.01 8.41
C ASN A 109 6.20 12.77 6.90
N ARG A 110 6.06 11.52 6.46
CA ARG A 110 6.05 11.13 5.06
C ARG A 110 4.79 10.39 4.70
N ASN A 111 4.17 10.80 3.60
CA ASN A 111 2.98 10.17 3.05
C ASN A 111 3.28 9.74 1.63
N TYR A 112 3.00 8.48 1.32
CA TYR A 112 3.16 7.90 -0.01
C TYR A 112 1.79 7.54 -0.56
N PHE A 113 1.50 8.03 -1.75
CA PHE A 113 0.33 7.66 -2.52
C PHE A 113 0.79 7.09 -3.85
N SER A 114 0.42 5.88 -4.19
CA SER A 114 0.84 5.23 -5.43
C SER A 114 -0.32 4.78 -6.29
N VAL A 115 -0.11 4.84 -7.61
CA VAL A 115 -1.04 4.34 -8.63
C VAL A 115 -0.26 3.48 -9.61
N MET A 116 -0.71 2.24 -9.79
CA MET A 116 -0.01 1.24 -10.59
C MET A 116 -1.00 0.44 -11.45
N PRO A 117 -0.94 0.50 -12.77
CA PRO A 117 -1.50 -0.54 -13.62
C PRO A 117 -0.88 -1.89 -13.29
N ALA A 118 -1.69 -2.94 -13.35
CA ALA A 118 -1.31 -4.26 -12.87
C ALA A 118 -1.86 -5.38 -13.75
N VAL A 119 -1.14 -6.48 -13.75
CA VAL A 119 -1.54 -7.75 -14.36
C VAL A 119 -1.47 -8.85 -13.32
N LYS A 120 -2.45 -9.75 -13.34
CA LYS A 120 -2.56 -10.90 -12.46
C LYS A 120 -2.68 -12.17 -13.29
N TRP A 121 -1.88 -13.16 -12.95
CA TRP A 121 -1.87 -14.48 -13.57
C TRP A 121 -2.29 -15.52 -12.56
N TYR A 122 -3.40 -16.22 -12.84
CA TYR A 122 -3.90 -17.32 -12.03
C TYR A 122 -3.30 -18.64 -12.45
N TRP A 123 -2.60 -19.29 -11.53
CA TRP A 123 -2.13 -20.68 -11.66
C TRP A 123 -3.31 -21.65 -11.51
N THR A 124 -4.17 -21.36 -10.55
CA THR A 124 -5.41 -22.08 -10.28
C THR A 124 -6.49 -21.06 -9.92
N ASN A 125 -7.67 -21.18 -10.51
CA ASN A 125 -8.80 -20.31 -10.24
C ASN A 125 -10.08 -21.15 -10.19
N ASN A 126 -10.36 -21.71 -9.00
CA ASN A 126 -11.56 -22.49 -8.71
C ASN A 126 -12.60 -21.61 -7.98
N ASN A 127 -13.84 -22.12 -7.87
CA ASN A 127 -14.93 -21.40 -7.21
C ASN A 127 -14.64 -21.04 -5.74
N SER A 128 -13.81 -21.83 -5.05
CA SER A 128 -13.53 -21.65 -3.61
C SER A 128 -12.07 -21.36 -3.29
N PHE A 129 -11.16 -21.51 -4.27
CA PHE A 129 -9.73 -21.38 -4.06
C PHE A 129 -9.05 -20.87 -5.32
N GLY A 130 -8.08 -19.97 -5.16
CA GLY A 130 -7.23 -19.48 -6.24
C GLY A 130 -5.77 -19.33 -5.79
N LEU A 131 -4.85 -19.65 -6.70
CA LEU A 131 -3.42 -19.32 -6.61
C LEU A 131 -3.05 -18.42 -7.78
N TYR A 132 -2.29 -17.38 -7.52
CA TYR A 132 -1.91 -16.40 -8.55
C TYR A 132 -0.58 -15.75 -8.27
N SER A 133 -0.04 -15.11 -9.30
CA SER A 133 1.04 -14.14 -9.23
C SER A 133 0.53 -12.81 -9.80
N LYS A 134 1.12 -11.69 -9.34
CA LYS A 134 0.70 -10.35 -9.74
C LYS A 134 1.93 -9.49 -9.99
N ALA A 135 1.88 -8.63 -11.00
CA ALA A 135 2.90 -7.63 -11.26
C ALA A 135 2.23 -6.29 -11.54
N ALA A 136 2.80 -5.22 -11.00
CA ALA A 136 2.34 -3.86 -11.18
C ALA A 136 3.54 -2.91 -11.31
N VAL A 137 3.36 -1.87 -12.11
CA VAL A 137 4.34 -0.79 -12.27
C VAL A 137 3.60 0.54 -12.32
N GLY A 138 4.21 1.60 -11.84
CA GLY A 138 3.56 2.91 -11.85
C GLY A 138 4.36 3.99 -11.14
N ALA A 139 3.67 4.91 -10.51
CA ALA A 139 4.27 6.05 -9.83
C ALA A 139 3.77 6.17 -8.39
N ALA A 140 4.68 6.58 -7.50
CA ALA A 140 4.36 7.00 -6.15
C ALA A 140 4.64 8.50 -5.99
N PHE A 141 3.73 9.16 -5.31
CA PHE A 141 3.78 10.58 -4.96
C PHE A 141 4.11 10.69 -3.47
N LEU A 142 5.28 11.24 -3.18
CA LEU A 142 5.73 11.52 -1.82
C LEU A 142 5.31 12.94 -1.44
N SER A 143 4.77 13.08 -0.25
CA SER A 143 4.63 14.35 0.47
C SER A 143 5.32 14.22 1.82
N SER A 144 6.36 15.00 2.05
CA SER A 144 7.15 15.00 3.28
C SER A 144 7.08 16.38 3.93
N THR A 145 6.83 16.40 5.25
CA THR A 145 6.90 17.61 6.07
C THR A 145 7.87 17.34 7.22
N GLU A 146 8.91 18.15 7.30
CA GLU A 146 9.89 18.14 8.38
C GLU A 146 9.73 19.40 9.23
N LYS A 147 9.59 19.24 10.55
CA LYS A 147 9.51 20.32 11.52
C LYS A 147 10.73 20.30 12.41
N ASP A 148 11.42 21.42 12.50
CA ASP A 148 12.53 21.66 13.40
C ASP A 148 12.05 22.53 14.58
N TYR A 149 12.11 21.98 15.78
CA TYR A 149 11.65 22.67 16.99
C TYR A 149 12.64 23.74 17.48
N ALA A 150 13.93 23.59 17.16
CA ALA A 150 14.96 24.54 17.56
C ALA A 150 14.86 25.87 16.79
N THR A 151 14.51 25.78 15.50
CA THR A 151 14.39 26.96 14.64
C THR A 151 12.94 27.41 14.42
N GLY A 152 11.96 26.58 14.79
CA GLY A 152 10.53 26.81 14.53
C GLY A 152 10.18 26.77 13.04
N LYS A 153 11.06 26.26 12.19
CA LYS A 153 10.85 26.18 10.74
C LYS A 153 10.23 24.84 10.35
N SER A 154 9.34 24.91 9.36
CA SER A 154 8.79 23.75 8.66
C SER A 154 9.30 23.75 7.23
N LYS A 155 9.75 22.59 6.76
CA LYS A 155 10.16 22.35 5.38
C LYS A 155 9.25 21.30 4.77
N ASP A 156 8.58 21.68 3.69
CA ASP A 156 7.78 20.76 2.88
C ASP A 156 8.58 20.34 1.65
N ASP A 157 8.56 19.06 1.36
CA ASP A 157 9.17 18.48 0.17
C ASP A 157 8.19 17.51 -0.50
N SER A 158 8.23 17.45 -1.82
CA SER A 158 7.38 16.57 -2.59
C SER A 158 8.15 15.95 -3.76
N GLY A 159 7.85 14.70 -4.07
CA GLY A 159 8.52 14.00 -5.14
C GLY A 159 7.62 12.99 -5.82
N THR A 160 7.97 12.65 -7.07
CA THR A 160 7.33 11.57 -7.80
C THR A 160 8.39 10.55 -8.15
N TYR A 161 8.13 9.30 -7.83
CA TYR A 161 9.07 8.19 -8.01
C TYR A 161 8.44 7.07 -8.83
N PHE A 162 9.24 6.40 -9.65
CA PHE A 162 8.84 5.14 -10.26
C PHE A 162 8.70 4.08 -9.18
N MET A 163 7.58 3.36 -9.19
CA MET A 163 7.31 2.27 -8.26
C MET A 163 6.84 1.03 -8.98
N PHE A 164 7.07 -0.11 -8.33
CA PHE A 164 6.62 -1.40 -8.81
C PHE A 164 6.17 -2.27 -7.65
N HIS A 165 5.42 -3.31 -7.98
CA HIS A 165 5.08 -4.37 -7.05
C HIS A 165 4.99 -5.70 -7.79
N VAL A 166 5.58 -6.74 -7.21
CA VAL A 166 5.51 -8.11 -7.72
C VAL A 166 5.10 -9.03 -6.58
N SER A 167 3.92 -9.65 -6.67
CA SER A 167 3.52 -10.75 -5.82
C SER A 167 3.91 -12.06 -6.48
N LEU A 168 4.87 -12.75 -5.91
CA LEU A 168 5.35 -14.03 -6.41
C LEU A 168 4.28 -15.11 -6.22
N LEU A 169 3.62 -15.09 -5.06
CA LEU A 169 2.57 -16.05 -4.71
C LEU A 169 1.46 -15.33 -3.94
N GLY A 170 0.25 -15.43 -4.46
CA GLY A 170 -0.98 -15.07 -3.79
C GLY A 170 -1.90 -16.28 -3.68
N ALA A 171 -2.55 -16.42 -2.53
CA ALA A 171 -3.57 -17.43 -2.29
C ALA A 171 -4.86 -16.76 -1.84
N GLU A 172 -5.99 -17.21 -2.39
CA GLU A 172 -7.31 -16.69 -2.04
C GLU A 172 -8.28 -17.82 -1.75
N PHE A 173 -9.17 -17.62 -0.77
CA PHE A 173 -10.16 -18.59 -0.31
C PHE A 173 -11.52 -17.94 -0.13
N GLY A 174 -12.57 -18.60 -0.56
CA GLY A 174 -13.97 -18.13 -0.49
C GLY A 174 -14.67 -18.27 -1.83
N HIS A 175 -15.89 -17.76 -1.92
CA HIS A 175 -16.70 -17.79 -3.15
C HIS A 175 -16.67 -16.42 -3.84
N GLN A 176 -17.71 -15.62 -3.68
CA GLN A 176 -17.74 -14.23 -4.13
C GLN A 176 -16.89 -13.35 -3.22
N PHE A 177 -17.05 -13.49 -1.91
CA PHE A 177 -16.15 -12.91 -0.92
C PHE A 177 -15.02 -13.87 -0.64
N ARG A 178 -13.80 -13.40 -0.82
CA ARG A 178 -12.56 -14.15 -0.62
C ARG A 178 -11.65 -13.43 0.35
N GLY A 179 -11.13 -14.16 1.33
CA GLY A 179 -9.92 -13.75 2.01
C GLY A 179 -8.72 -14.08 1.16
N PHE A 180 -7.70 -13.24 1.15
CA PHE A 180 -6.45 -13.54 0.45
C PHE A 180 -5.23 -13.11 1.24
N ALA A 181 -4.12 -13.77 0.94
CA ALA A 181 -2.78 -13.39 1.39
C ALA A 181 -1.81 -13.48 0.22
N GLU A 182 -0.83 -12.60 0.20
CA GLU A 182 0.19 -12.51 -0.85
C GLU A 182 1.58 -12.37 -0.23
N LEU A 183 2.55 -13.05 -0.84
CA LEU A 183 3.97 -12.83 -0.64
C LEU A 183 4.52 -12.11 -1.87
N GLY A 184 5.11 -10.95 -1.65
CA GLY A 184 5.57 -10.10 -2.75
C GLY A 184 6.75 -9.24 -2.37
N PHE A 185 7.08 -8.34 -3.27
CA PHE A 185 8.11 -7.32 -3.09
C PHE A 185 7.71 -6.07 -3.86
N GLY A 186 7.77 -4.93 -3.19
CA GLY A 186 7.45 -3.65 -3.81
C GLY A 186 6.63 -2.74 -2.91
N GLU A 187 5.82 -1.88 -3.53
CA GLU A 187 5.09 -0.80 -2.85
C GLU A 187 3.95 -1.29 -1.95
N GLN A 188 3.33 -2.42 -2.25
CA GLN A 188 2.26 -2.97 -1.40
C GLN A 188 2.77 -3.75 -0.19
N GLY A 189 4.10 -4.00 -0.08
CA GLY A 189 4.73 -4.72 1.02
C GLY A 189 5.24 -6.11 0.66
N PHE A 190 5.92 -6.73 1.64
CA PHE A 190 6.44 -8.10 1.50
C PHE A 190 5.39 -9.16 1.81
N LEU A 191 4.54 -8.88 2.78
CA LEU A 191 3.41 -9.72 3.17
C LEU A 191 2.16 -8.86 3.16
N MET A 192 1.14 -9.32 2.47
CA MET A 192 -0.16 -8.65 2.40
C MET A 192 -1.27 -9.62 2.73
N ALA A 193 -2.32 -9.08 3.35
CA ALA A 193 -3.57 -9.80 3.55
C ALA A 193 -4.75 -8.87 3.32
N GLY A 194 -5.87 -9.43 2.87
CA GLY A 194 -7.03 -8.60 2.56
C GLY A 194 -8.28 -9.38 2.23
N LEU A 195 -9.28 -8.62 1.81
CA LEU A 195 -10.57 -9.12 1.36
C LEU A 195 -10.78 -8.75 -0.10
N ARG A 196 -11.39 -9.66 -0.85
CA ARG A 196 -11.69 -9.52 -2.26
C ARG A 196 -13.15 -9.88 -2.52
N TYR A 197 -13.79 -9.10 -3.35
CA TYR A 197 -15.13 -9.38 -3.84
C TYR A 197 -15.09 -9.58 -5.36
N LYS A 198 -15.64 -10.72 -5.82
CA LYS A 198 -15.75 -11.06 -7.24
C LYS A 198 -17.21 -10.93 -7.70
N PHE A 199 -17.42 -10.27 -8.86
CA PHE A 199 -18.75 -9.98 -9.40
C PHE A 199 -18.77 -9.90 -10.94
#